data_de08b2ed205d35bd06bf5c3ffb72b171
#
_entry.id   de08b2ed205d35bd06bf5c3ffb72b171
#
_cell.length_a   1.000
_cell.length_b   1.000
_cell.length_c   1.000
_cell.angle_alpha   90.00
_cell.angle_beta   90.00
_cell.angle_gamma   90.00
#
_symmetry.space_group_name_H-M   'P 1'
#
loop_
_entity.id
_entity.type
_entity.pdbx_description
1 polymer ?
#
loop_
_entity_poly.entity_id
_entity_poly.type
_entity_poly.pdbx_seq_one_letter_code
_entity_poly.pdbx_strand_id
1 'polypeptide(L)'
;MRIAIIGGGIAGLTAAYEVARAAREGAAVEAVLFEASGRLGGLIETVREGGFTVECGPDGWVSAKPWARELAVELGLESELISSNDATRKTWLYLNRRLVAMPDGMNMMVPSTAEALAALEDSPLFTAEAIAAYRREPARAAELMSAAPERDESIAEFTLRHFGPEVLERVAAPLLAGVFGGDVRRLSARAVLPGFVAMELTHGSLIAGLEARRAAENGAAPGAIFTSLRSGLGALVERLTANIPAGWLRLNTSVTGIAHAKEGGPRWIVSTVNPGKRRATEEFDAVLVATAVDAARGLLTPIAPEAAELLPAEASSAVLVAFCFAEAARVLLPQGFGFLVPPNGACAKDALDPAETLLLACTFTDQKFAQRVPVGGRQVRAFFGGAAADRLAKCGNDEIAAIARLELARILNSHNHVLTGPAPTPLPAPVLTVVRRWPRSLPQYAVGHLERAAELEARIAELPGLTLLGNSLHGVGLPDLIRDARRAARAASLRTQD
;
A
#
# COMPACT_ATOMS: atom_id res chain seq x y z
N MET A 1 4.17 -27.50 20.69
CA MET A 1 5.02 -26.39 20.27
C MET A 1 4.27 -25.09 20.51
N ARG A 2 4.91 -24.09 21.13
CA ARG A 2 4.32 -22.80 21.49
C ARG A 2 4.95 -21.67 20.64
N ILE A 3 4.14 -20.91 19.92
CA ILE A 3 4.61 -19.90 18.96
C ILE A 3 4.21 -18.49 19.45
N ALA A 4 5.18 -17.59 19.56
CA ALA A 4 4.89 -16.16 19.76
C ALA A 4 4.68 -15.47 18.40
N ILE A 5 3.60 -14.71 18.27
CA ILE A 5 3.34 -13.86 17.10
C ILE A 5 3.30 -12.43 17.59
N ILE A 6 4.19 -11.58 17.09
CA ILE A 6 4.36 -10.20 17.55
C ILE A 6 3.82 -9.25 16.49
N GLY A 7 2.70 -8.61 16.79
CA GLY A 7 1.96 -7.69 15.91
C GLY A 7 0.63 -8.27 15.43
N GLY A 8 -0.45 -7.56 15.71
CA GLY A 8 -1.83 -7.91 15.38
C GLY A 8 -2.32 -7.34 14.04
N GLY A 9 -1.42 -6.99 13.11
CA GLY A 9 -1.76 -6.63 11.74
C GLY A 9 -2.19 -7.84 10.90
N ILE A 10 -2.51 -7.61 9.62
CA ILE A 10 -3.01 -8.69 8.73
C ILE A 10 -2.04 -9.88 8.64
N ALA A 11 -0.73 -9.64 8.62
CA ALA A 11 0.26 -10.72 8.57
C ALA A 11 0.25 -11.57 9.84
N GLY A 12 0.28 -10.93 11.03
CA GLY A 12 0.23 -11.66 12.31
C GLY A 12 -1.10 -12.39 12.52
N LEU A 13 -2.23 -11.75 12.18
CA LEU A 13 -3.55 -12.40 12.24
C LEU A 13 -3.66 -13.59 11.31
N THR A 14 -3.16 -13.48 10.08
CA THR A 14 -3.14 -14.59 9.13
C THR A 14 -2.26 -15.74 9.65
N ALA A 15 -1.10 -15.42 10.21
CA ALA A 15 -0.24 -16.42 10.82
C ALA A 15 -0.91 -17.13 12.02
N ALA A 16 -1.55 -16.37 12.92
CA ALA A 16 -2.28 -16.94 14.06
C ALA A 16 -3.45 -17.82 13.62
N TYR A 17 -4.17 -17.41 12.57
CA TYR A 17 -5.25 -18.19 11.98
C TYR A 17 -4.74 -19.52 11.39
N GLU A 18 -3.63 -19.53 10.65
CA GLU A 18 -3.04 -20.75 10.08
C GLU A 18 -2.56 -21.70 11.20
N VAL A 19 -1.93 -21.19 12.27
CA VAL A 19 -1.56 -22.01 13.43
C VAL A 19 -2.81 -22.58 14.12
N ALA A 20 -3.86 -21.76 14.29
CA ALA A 20 -5.13 -22.23 14.87
C ALA A 20 -5.81 -23.29 13.99
N ARG A 21 -5.70 -23.16 12.67
CA ARG A 21 -6.18 -24.17 11.72
C ARG A 21 -5.40 -25.48 11.88
N ALA A 22 -4.08 -25.42 11.90
CA ALA A 22 -3.23 -26.60 12.10
C ALA A 22 -3.54 -27.32 13.44
N ALA A 23 -3.77 -26.56 14.52
CA ALA A 23 -4.17 -27.12 15.81
C ALA A 23 -5.55 -27.84 15.73
N ARG A 24 -6.54 -27.28 15.01
CA ARG A 24 -7.82 -27.93 14.77
C ARG A 24 -7.68 -29.22 13.93
N GLU A 25 -6.70 -29.27 13.03
CA GLU A 25 -6.35 -30.42 12.20
C GLU A 25 -5.52 -31.47 12.96
N GLY A 26 -5.26 -31.26 14.26
CA GLY A 26 -4.60 -32.21 15.15
C GLY A 26 -3.11 -31.97 15.40
N ALA A 27 -2.54 -30.89 14.88
CA ALA A 27 -1.14 -30.54 15.20
C ALA A 27 -1.02 -30.10 16.68
N ALA A 28 0.05 -30.55 17.36
CA ALA A 28 0.34 -30.17 18.74
C ALA A 28 0.97 -28.76 18.82
N VAL A 29 0.24 -27.74 18.37
CA VAL A 29 0.70 -26.36 18.31
C VAL A 29 -0.28 -25.41 18.98
N GLU A 30 0.24 -24.35 19.58
CA GLU A 30 -0.51 -23.21 20.09
C GLU A 30 0.24 -21.91 19.78
N ALA A 31 -0.48 -20.79 19.74
CA ALA A 31 0.15 -19.49 19.55
C ALA A 31 -0.30 -18.49 20.63
N VAL A 32 0.53 -17.46 20.85
CA VAL A 32 0.17 -16.25 21.57
C VAL A 32 0.48 -15.06 20.67
N LEU A 33 -0.57 -14.31 20.30
CA LEU A 33 -0.43 -13.11 19.52
C LEU A 33 -0.41 -11.88 20.44
N PHE A 34 0.67 -11.13 20.37
CA PHE A 34 0.87 -9.89 21.12
C PHE A 34 0.61 -8.68 20.24
N GLU A 35 -0.30 -7.81 20.65
CA GLU A 35 -0.60 -6.54 20.00
C GLU A 35 -0.46 -5.39 21.00
N ALA A 36 0.35 -4.40 20.65
CA ALA A 36 0.67 -3.27 21.52
C ALA A 36 -0.54 -2.34 21.75
N SER A 37 -1.41 -2.23 20.77
CA SER A 37 -2.62 -1.40 20.82
C SER A 37 -3.84 -2.16 21.37
N GLY A 38 -4.93 -1.44 21.58
CA GLY A 38 -6.23 -2.01 21.98
C GLY A 38 -7.04 -2.60 20.84
N ARG A 39 -6.51 -2.64 19.59
CA ARG A 39 -7.24 -3.18 18.44
C ARG A 39 -6.34 -4.03 17.53
N LEU A 40 -6.95 -5.00 16.88
CA LEU A 40 -6.34 -5.81 15.82
C LEU A 40 -6.54 -5.15 14.45
N GLY A 41 -5.81 -5.63 13.44
CA GLY A 41 -5.90 -5.20 12.05
C GLY A 41 -4.74 -4.34 11.55
N GLY A 42 -3.97 -3.71 12.45
CA GLY A 42 -2.86 -2.85 12.06
C GLY A 42 -3.34 -1.67 11.19
N LEU A 43 -2.90 -1.58 9.94
CA LEU A 43 -3.32 -0.55 8.97
C LEU A 43 -4.75 -0.77 8.44
N ILE A 44 -5.32 -1.96 8.60
CA ILE A 44 -6.72 -2.21 8.25
C ILE A 44 -7.59 -1.73 9.40
N GLU A 45 -8.39 -0.72 9.10
CA GLU A 45 -9.42 -0.19 9.97
C GLU A 45 -10.57 0.32 9.12
N THR A 46 -11.79 -0.13 9.42
CA THR A 46 -13.01 0.27 8.74
C THR A 46 -13.95 0.94 9.75
N VAL A 47 -14.37 2.17 9.46
CA VAL A 47 -15.44 2.86 10.20
C VAL A 47 -16.74 2.70 9.43
N ARG A 48 -17.80 2.28 10.13
CA ARG A 48 -19.16 2.10 9.58
C ARG A 48 -20.10 3.02 10.34
N GLU A 49 -20.57 4.07 9.69
CA GLU A 49 -21.43 5.08 10.32
C GLU A 49 -22.31 5.76 9.28
N GLY A 50 -23.59 5.99 9.61
CA GLY A 50 -24.54 6.70 8.75
C GLY A 50 -24.74 6.08 7.37
N GLY A 51 -24.54 4.77 7.22
CA GLY A 51 -24.60 4.06 5.94
C GLY A 51 -23.32 4.15 5.12
N PHE A 52 -22.29 4.85 5.60
CA PHE A 52 -20.97 4.89 4.99
C PHE A 52 -20.06 3.78 5.52
N THR A 53 -19.27 3.22 4.63
CA THR A 53 -18.16 2.31 4.95
C THR A 53 -16.84 3.00 4.58
N VAL A 54 -16.12 3.47 5.58
CA VAL A 54 -14.90 4.28 5.43
C VAL A 54 -13.67 3.44 5.75
N GLU A 55 -12.82 3.22 4.76
CA GLU A 55 -11.51 2.61 4.99
C GLU A 55 -10.50 3.65 5.47
N CYS A 56 -9.88 3.38 6.59
CA CYS A 56 -8.89 4.25 7.20
C CYS A 56 -7.44 3.95 6.77
N GLY A 57 -7.26 2.90 5.98
CA GLY A 57 -5.99 2.44 5.41
C GLY A 57 -6.17 2.01 3.95
N PRO A 58 -5.76 0.78 3.56
CA PRO A 58 -6.05 0.25 2.24
C PRO A 58 -7.57 0.13 2.03
N ASP A 59 -8.04 0.31 0.79
CA ASP A 59 -9.47 0.19 0.46
C ASP A 59 -9.82 -1.08 -0.34
N GLY A 60 -8.81 -1.87 -0.67
CA GLY A 60 -8.93 -3.10 -1.44
C GLY A 60 -7.55 -3.65 -1.77
N TRP A 61 -7.52 -4.61 -2.67
CA TRP A 61 -6.31 -5.25 -3.17
C TRP A 61 -6.36 -5.43 -4.69
N VAL A 62 -5.20 -5.63 -5.30
CA VAL A 62 -5.08 -5.91 -6.74
C VAL A 62 -5.60 -7.31 -7.02
N SER A 63 -6.60 -7.43 -7.90
CA SER A 63 -7.32 -8.69 -8.19
C SER A 63 -6.42 -9.75 -8.83
N ALA A 64 -5.35 -9.36 -9.51
CA ALA A 64 -4.42 -10.28 -10.17
C ALA A 64 -3.65 -11.20 -9.19
N LYS A 65 -3.59 -10.85 -7.90
CA LYS A 65 -2.94 -11.65 -6.86
C LYS A 65 -4.01 -12.43 -6.08
N PRO A 66 -4.06 -13.76 -6.10
CA PRO A 66 -5.21 -14.54 -5.64
C PRO A 66 -5.32 -14.63 -4.11
N TRP A 67 -4.24 -14.50 -3.37
CA TRP A 67 -4.14 -14.90 -1.96
C TRP A 67 -5.11 -14.20 -1.00
N ALA A 68 -5.43 -12.92 -1.24
CA ALA A 68 -6.39 -12.21 -0.42
C ALA A 68 -7.84 -12.65 -0.71
N ARG A 69 -8.16 -12.93 -1.99
CA ARG A 69 -9.45 -13.49 -2.37
C ARG A 69 -9.64 -14.89 -1.83
N GLU A 70 -8.63 -15.75 -1.96
CA GLU A 70 -8.66 -17.12 -1.41
C GLU A 70 -8.92 -17.12 0.10
N LEU A 71 -8.20 -16.26 0.85
CA LEU A 71 -8.42 -16.13 2.29
C LEU A 71 -9.84 -15.63 2.61
N ALA A 72 -10.35 -14.66 1.87
CA ALA A 72 -11.70 -14.14 2.07
C ALA A 72 -12.76 -15.24 1.84
N VAL A 73 -12.62 -16.04 0.77
CA VAL A 73 -13.52 -17.18 0.48
C VAL A 73 -13.43 -18.23 1.58
N GLU A 74 -12.23 -18.60 2.02
CA GLU A 74 -12.01 -19.58 3.10
C GLU A 74 -12.65 -19.13 4.42
N LEU A 75 -12.69 -17.83 4.68
CA LEU A 75 -13.34 -17.23 5.86
C LEU A 75 -14.85 -17.00 5.69
N GLY A 76 -15.44 -17.45 4.58
CA GLY A 76 -16.88 -17.33 4.32
C GLY A 76 -17.31 -15.89 3.93
N LEU A 77 -16.42 -15.11 3.34
CA LEU A 77 -16.67 -13.74 2.88
C LEU A 77 -16.90 -13.64 1.37
N GLU A 78 -17.16 -14.75 0.66
CA GLU A 78 -17.31 -14.73 -0.80
C GLU A 78 -18.46 -13.81 -1.25
N SER A 79 -19.58 -13.80 -0.56
CA SER A 79 -20.74 -12.91 -0.84
C SER A 79 -20.47 -11.44 -0.56
N GLU A 80 -19.43 -11.13 0.20
CA GLU A 80 -18.98 -9.78 0.51
C GLU A 80 -18.03 -9.21 -0.55
N LEU A 81 -17.49 -10.05 -1.44
CA LEU A 81 -16.56 -9.61 -2.47
C LEU A 81 -17.22 -8.61 -3.43
N ILE A 82 -16.58 -7.48 -3.62
CA ILE A 82 -16.97 -6.44 -4.59
C ILE A 82 -15.78 -6.09 -5.48
N SER A 83 -16.09 -5.78 -6.72
CA SER A 83 -15.11 -5.32 -7.70
C SER A 83 -15.14 -3.81 -7.84
N SER A 84 -14.00 -3.22 -8.22
CA SER A 84 -13.97 -1.80 -8.62
C SER A 84 -14.81 -1.57 -9.87
N ASN A 85 -15.42 -0.38 -9.96
CA ASN A 85 -16.21 0.03 -11.12
C ASN A 85 -15.29 0.53 -12.24
N ASP A 86 -14.66 -0.38 -12.95
CA ASP A 86 -13.67 -0.03 -13.97
C ASP A 86 -14.27 0.69 -15.19
N ALA A 87 -15.59 0.68 -15.37
CA ALA A 87 -16.27 1.49 -16.39
C ALA A 87 -16.10 3.00 -16.17
N THR A 88 -15.92 3.41 -14.91
CA THR A 88 -15.67 4.81 -14.54
C THR A 88 -14.20 5.07 -14.23
N ARG A 89 -13.33 4.09 -14.39
CA ARG A 89 -11.93 4.20 -14.02
C ARG A 89 -11.21 5.26 -14.85
N LYS A 90 -10.88 6.35 -14.19
CA LYS A 90 -10.02 7.40 -14.70
C LYS A 90 -9.17 7.93 -13.55
N THR A 91 -7.90 8.14 -13.80
CA THR A 91 -6.98 8.78 -12.86
C THR A 91 -6.72 10.19 -13.36
N TRP A 92 -6.79 11.16 -12.46
CA TRP A 92 -6.51 12.54 -12.75
C TRP A 92 -5.18 12.96 -12.14
N LEU A 93 -4.48 13.87 -12.80
CA LEU A 93 -3.26 14.49 -12.31
C LEU A 93 -3.51 15.99 -12.12
N TYR A 94 -3.13 16.52 -10.96
CA TYR A 94 -3.24 17.96 -10.71
C TYR A 94 -2.03 18.69 -11.26
N LEU A 95 -2.18 19.28 -12.45
CA LEU A 95 -1.12 19.96 -13.18
C LEU A 95 -1.58 21.35 -13.56
N ASN A 96 -0.72 22.35 -13.41
CA ASN A 96 -1.01 23.73 -13.80
C ASN A 96 -2.37 24.22 -13.26
N ARG A 97 -2.65 23.93 -11.98
CA ARG A 97 -3.90 24.27 -11.28
C ARG A 97 -5.18 23.66 -11.90
N ARG A 98 -5.05 22.56 -12.62
CA ARG A 98 -6.18 21.81 -13.20
C ARG A 98 -6.02 20.33 -13.01
N LEU A 99 -7.13 19.61 -12.97
CA LEU A 99 -7.14 18.16 -13.08
C LEU A 99 -7.08 17.80 -14.55
N VAL A 100 -6.03 17.12 -14.94
CA VAL A 100 -5.79 16.58 -16.29
C VAL A 100 -5.97 15.07 -16.23
N ALA A 101 -6.84 14.53 -17.08
CA ALA A 101 -7.06 13.09 -17.11
C ALA A 101 -5.86 12.35 -17.70
N MET A 102 -5.48 11.23 -17.10
CA MET A 102 -4.62 10.28 -17.79
C MET A 102 -5.35 9.71 -18.99
N PRO A 103 -4.69 9.55 -20.14
CA PRO A 103 -5.24 8.87 -21.29
C PRO A 103 -5.72 7.46 -20.97
N ASP A 104 -6.78 7.02 -21.64
CA ASP A 104 -7.27 5.67 -21.49
C ASP A 104 -6.26 4.65 -22.07
N GLY A 105 -6.25 3.42 -21.57
CA GLY A 105 -5.33 2.38 -22.03
C GLY A 105 -3.90 2.48 -21.48
N MET A 106 -3.63 3.39 -20.56
CA MET A 106 -2.36 3.42 -19.83
C MET A 106 -2.29 2.31 -18.80
N ASN A 107 -1.19 1.57 -18.78
CA ASN A 107 -0.78 0.70 -17.67
C ASN A 107 0.30 1.42 -16.87
N MET A 108 -0.09 2.02 -15.74
CA MET A 108 0.73 2.98 -15.02
C MET A 108 1.22 4.09 -15.96
N MET A 109 2.53 4.19 -16.22
CA MET A 109 3.12 5.19 -17.10
C MET A 109 3.31 4.72 -18.55
N VAL A 110 2.86 3.52 -18.93
CA VAL A 110 3.12 2.92 -20.25
C VAL A 110 1.82 2.75 -21.02
N PRO A 111 1.68 3.25 -22.28
CA PRO A 111 0.54 2.95 -23.13
C PRO A 111 0.54 1.45 -23.48
N SER A 112 -0.60 0.78 -23.30
CA SER A 112 -0.69 -0.67 -23.41
C SER A 112 -1.15 -1.18 -24.77
N THR A 113 -1.49 -0.28 -25.69
CA THR A 113 -1.93 -0.60 -27.06
C THR A 113 -1.56 0.53 -28.02
N ALA A 114 -1.63 0.24 -29.33
CA ALA A 114 -1.43 1.25 -30.37
C ALA A 114 -2.47 2.39 -30.28
N GLU A 115 -3.73 2.06 -29.92
CA GLU A 115 -4.78 3.06 -29.75
C GLU A 115 -4.48 3.96 -28.51
N ALA A 116 -3.98 3.38 -27.42
CA ALA A 116 -3.57 4.15 -26.24
C ALA A 116 -2.38 5.08 -26.58
N LEU A 117 -1.44 4.61 -27.39
CA LEU A 117 -0.32 5.42 -27.85
C LEU A 117 -0.80 6.57 -28.77
N ALA A 118 -1.75 6.32 -29.66
CA ALA A 118 -2.34 7.35 -30.50
C ALA A 118 -3.12 8.39 -29.66
N ALA A 119 -3.86 7.97 -28.66
CA ALA A 119 -4.63 8.86 -27.78
C ALA A 119 -3.76 9.83 -26.96
N LEU A 120 -2.45 9.62 -26.86
CA LEU A 120 -1.54 10.59 -26.22
C LEU A 120 -1.50 11.93 -26.95
N GLU A 121 -1.76 11.96 -28.27
CA GLU A 121 -1.72 13.18 -29.08
C GLU A 121 -2.79 14.20 -28.67
N ASP A 122 -3.95 13.71 -28.24
CA ASP A 122 -5.07 14.55 -27.82
C ASP A 122 -4.98 14.93 -26.33
N SER A 123 -3.97 14.41 -25.61
CA SER A 123 -3.84 14.64 -24.19
C SER A 123 -2.98 15.87 -23.87
N PRO A 124 -3.47 16.82 -23.09
CA PRO A 124 -2.66 17.95 -22.63
C PRO A 124 -1.62 17.55 -21.57
N LEU A 125 -1.55 16.27 -21.24
CA LEU A 125 -0.59 15.73 -20.26
C LEU A 125 0.83 15.68 -20.83
N PHE A 126 0.98 15.48 -22.14
CA PHE A 126 2.26 15.24 -22.78
C PHE A 126 2.58 16.31 -23.84
N THR A 127 3.86 16.69 -23.90
CA THR A 127 4.39 17.45 -25.03
C THR A 127 4.63 16.55 -26.25
N ALA A 128 4.81 17.15 -27.41
CA ALA A 128 5.19 16.42 -28.62
C ALA A 128 6.50 15.62 -28.44
N GLU A 129 7.42 16.10 -27.60
CA GLU A 129 8.68 15.42 -27.31
C GLU A 129 8.45 14.15 -26.49
N ALA A 130 7.62 14.19 -25.45
CA ALA A 130 7.27 13.01 -24.66
C ALA A 130 6.51 11.98 -25.50
N ILE A 131 5.57 12.41 -26.36
CA ILE A 131 4.87 11.51 -27.30
C ILE A 131 5.86 10.86 -28.26
N ALA A 132 6.82 11.62 -28.80
CA ALA A 132 7.86 11.08 -29.66
C ALA A 132 8.78 10.09 -28.93
N ALA A 133 9.04 10.29 -27.63
CA ALA A 133 9.78 9.34 -26.81
C ALA A 133 9.03 8.00 -26.69
N TYR A 134 7.72 8.02 -26.37
CA TYR A 134 6.89 6.81 -26.37
C TYR A 134 6.91 6.08 -27.73
N ARG A 135 6.77 6.80 -28.82
CA ARG A 135 6.79 6.22 -30.17
C ARG A 135 8.12 5.58 -30.57
N ARG A 136 9.21 6.13 -30.08
CA ARG A 136 10.57 5.60 -30.35
C ARG A 136 10.92 4.41 -29.47
N GLU A 137 10.29 4.24 -28.32
CA GLU A 137 10.67 3.22 -27.33
C GLU A 137 10.66 1.79 -27.91
N PRO A 138 9.66 1.32 -28.69
CA PRO A 138 9.71 -0.01 -29.29
C PRO A 138 10.86 -0.22 -30.28
N ALA A 139 11.21 0.82 -31.04
CA ALA A 139 12.33 0.75 -32.00
C ALA A 139 13.70 0.71 -31.30
N ARG A 140 13.77 1.13 -30.03
CA ARG A 140 14.98 1.10 -29.20
C ARG A 140 15.14 -0.20 -28.40
N ALA A 141 14.30 -1.20 -28.60
CA ALA A 141 14.26 -2.43 -27.80
C ALA A 141 15.64 -3.09 -27.62
N ALA A 142 16.41 -3.25 -28.70
CA ALA A 142 17.75 -3.85 -28.64
C ALA A 142 18.75 -2.98 -27.84
N GLU A 143 18.67 -1.67 -28.00
CA GLU A 143 19.49 -0.70 -27.23
C GLU A 143 19.13 -0.76 -25.74
N LEU A 144 17.83 -0.71 -25.41
CA LEU A 144 17.34 -0.72 -24.03
C LEU A 144 17.71 -2.03 -23.32
N MET A 145 17.54 -3.16 -24.00
CA MET A 145 17.94 -4.48 -23.48
C MET A 145 19.45 -4.54 -23.21
N SER A 146 20.26 -4.01 -24.11
CA SER A 146 21.72 -3.96 -23.94
C SER A 146 22.16 -2.99 -22.86
N ALA A 147 21.37 -1.92 -22.62
CA ALA A 147 21.63 -0.91 -21.61
C ALA A 147 21.01 -1.23 -20.25
N ALA A 148 20.25 -2.32 -20.14
CA ALA A 148 19.67 -2.76 -18.87
C ALA A 148 20.78 -3.06 -17.86
N PRO A 149 20.76 -2.43 -16.66
CA PRO A 149 21.86 -2.58 -15.72
C PRO A 149 21.87 -3.99 -15.09
N GLU A 150 23.04 -4.55 -14.88
CA GLU A 150 23.21 -5.81 -14.13
C GLU A 150 22.76 -5.64 -12.67
N ARG A 151 22.97 -4.47 -12.11
CA ARG A 151 22.54 -4.09 -10.75
C ARG A 151 21.19 -3.42 -10.77
N ASP A 152 20.54 -3.39 -9.61
CA ASP A 152 19.29 -2.66 -9.42
C ASP A 152 19.47 -1.15 -9.65
N GLU A 153 18.47 -0.53 -10.22
CA GLU A 153 18.41 0.91 -10.49
C GLU A 153 17.17 1.54 -9.84
N SER A 154 17.17 2.86 -9.76
CA SER A 154 16.00 3.60 -9.30
C SER A 154 14.90 3.62 -10.36
N ILE A 155 13.64 3.78 -9.91
CA ILE A 155 12.50 3.99 -10.82
C ILE A 155 12.74 5.22 -11.71
N ALA A 156 13.40 6.25 -11.19
CA ALA A 156 13.71 7.43 -11.96
C ALA A 156 14.67 7.12 -13.11
N GLU A 157 15.76 6.41 -12.86
CA GLU A 157 16.72 5.99 -13.89
C GLU A 157 16.06 5.10 -14.93
N PHE A 158 15.29 4.11 -14.49
CA PHE A 158 14.50 3.23 -15.35
C PHE A 158 13.55 4.02 -16.26
N THR A 159 12.76 4.95 -15.69
CA THR A 159 11.79 5.73 -16.46
C THR A 159 12.47 6.71 -17.42
N LEU A 160 13.56 7.35 -16.97
CA LEU A 160 14.34 8.27 -17.82
C LEU A 160 14.91 7.57 -19.05
N ARG A 161 15.41 6.35 -18.88
CA ARG A 161 16.01 5.55 -19.95
C ARG A 161 14.98 5.15 -21.02
N HIS A 162 13.76 4.81 -20.60
CA HIS A 162 12.66 4.43 -21.52
C HIS A 162 11.99 5.66 -22.15
N PHE A 163 11.54 6.62 -21.34
CA PHE A 163 10.56 7.63 -21.74
C PHE A 163 10.97 9.08 -21.51
N GLY A 164 12.09 9.32 -20.80
CA GLY A 164 12.60 10.66 -20.53
C GLY A 164 11.97 11.37 -19.33
N PRO A 165 12.41 12.63 -19.07
CA PRO A 165 12.12 13.32 -17.82
C PRO A 165 10.66 13.74 -17.66
N GLU A 166 9.96 14.09 -18.72
CA GLU A 166 8.58 14.54 -18.62
C GLU A 166 7.64 13.43 -18.15
N VAL A 167 7.82 12.20 -18.64
CA VAL A 167 7.04 11.03 -18.18
C VAL A 167 7.36 10.70 -16.74
N LEU A 168 8.64 10.82 -16.35
CA LEU A 168 9.03 10.64 -14.96
C LEU A 168 8.30 11.64 -14.05
N GLU A 169 8.37 12.92 -14.35
CA GLU A 169 7.86 13.97 -13.46
C GLU A 169 6.35 14.06 -13.43
N ARG A 170 5.70 13.94 -14.60
CA ARG A 170 4.25 14.11 -14.71
C ARG A 170 3.44 12.87 -14.40
N VAL A 171 4.00 11.67 -14.61
CA VAL A 171 3.24 10.42 -14.51
C VAL A 171 3.84 9.44 -13.51
N ALA A 172 5.09 9.01 -13.71
CA ALA A 172 5.66 7.95 -12.88
C ALA A 172 5.82 8.36 -11.42
N ALA A 173 6.36 9.55 -11.16
CA ALA A 173 6.57 10.05 -9.81
C ALA A 173 5.26 10.21 -9.02
N PRO A 174 4.20 10.88 -9.53
CA PRO A 174 2.94 11.01 -8.79
C PRO A 174 2.23 9.67 -8.59
N LEU A 175 2.23 8.77 -9.59
CA LEU A 175 1.62 7.45 -9.46
C LEU A 175 2.26 6.63 -8.33
N LEU A 176 3.59 6.59 -8.31
CA LEU A 176 4.34 5.75 -7.38
C LEU A 176 4.44 6.38 -6.00
N ALA A 177 4.51 7.72 -5.91
CA ALA A 177 4.37 8.41 -4.64
C ALA A 177 3.01 8.13 -3.99
N GLY A 178 1.92 8.10 -4.77
CA GLY A 178 0.58 7.77 -4.29
C GLY A 178 0.45 6.35 -3.73
N VAL A 179 1.22 5.40 -4.26
CA VAL A 179 1.19 3.98 -3.84
C VAL A 179 2.22 3.68 -2.76
N PHE A 180 3.45 4.16 -2.91
CA PHE A 180 4.59 3.81 -2.06
C PHE A 180 5.01 4.93 -1.11
N GLY A 181 4.47 6.15 -1.27
CA GLY A 181 4.78 7.29 -0.42
C GLY A 181 6.25 7.71 -0.45
N GLY A 182 7.02 7.32 -1.46
CA GLY A 182 8.46 7.48 -1.53
C GLY A 182 8.96 8.27 -2.74
N ASP A 183 10.24 8.63 -2.71
CA ASP A 183 10.93 9.29 -3.83
C ASP A 183 11.34 8.25 -4.88
N VAL A 184 10.83 8.37 -6.10
CA VAL A 184 11.16 7.50 -7.24
C VAL A 184 12.65 7.49 -7.60
N ARG A 185 13.42 8.51 -7.18
CA ARG A 185 14.87 8.57 -7.35
C ARG A 185 15.63 7.61 -6.42
N ARG A 186 14.96 7.08 -5.42
CA ARG A 186 15.51 6.19 -4.41
C ARG A 186 14.88 4.80 -4.41
N LEU A 187 13.63 4.70 -4.86
CA LEU A 187 12.89 3.44 -4.94
C LEU A 187 13.47 2.53 -6.02
N SER A 188 13.65 1.25 -5.69
CA SER A 188 14.11 0.18 -6.56
C SER A 188 13.11 -0.10 -7.69
N ALA A 189 13.57 -0.10 -8.93
CA ALA A 189 12.77 -0.54 -10.06
C ALA A 189 12.43 -2.04 -9.96
N ARG A 190 13.40 -2.88 -9.58
CA ARG A 190 13.22 -4.35 -9.44
C ARG A 190 12.19 -4.70 -8.35
N ALA A 191 12.21 -4.01 -7.23
CA ALA A 191 11.31 -4.30 -6.12
C ALA A 191 9.89 -3.76 -6.33
N VAL A 192 9.76 -2.60 -6.99
CA VAL A 192 8.49 -1.86 -7.14
C VAL A 192 7.79 -2.14 -8.47
N LEU A 193 8.56 -2.30 -9.53
CA LEU A 193 8.09 -2.51 -10.91
C LEU A 193 8.58 -3.83 -11.52
N PRO A 194 8.56 -4.98 -10.79
CA PRO A 194 9.17 -6.22 -11.27
C PRO A 194 8.63 -6.69 -12.62
N GLY A 195 7.36 -6.43 -12.91
CA GLY A 195 6.75 -6.77 -14.18
C GLY A 195 7.31 -5.98 -15.36
N PHE A 196 7.61 -4.69 -15.17
CA PHE A 196 8.24 -3.88 -16.22
C PHE A 196 9.71 -4.24 -16.41
N VAL A 197 10.45 -4.48 -15.34
CA VAL A 197 11.83 -4.97 -15.43
C VAL A 197 11.90 -6.31 -16.19
N ALA A 198 10.99 -7.24 -15.89
CA ALA A 198 10.90 -8.50 -16.63
C ALA A 198 10.56 -8.30 -18.11
N MET A 199 9.68 -7.34 -18.44
CA MET A 199 9.36 -7.00 -19.84
C MET A 199 10.57 -6.42 -20.57
N GLU A 200 11.35 -5.54 -19.93
CA GLU A 200 12.58 -5.02 -20.51
C GLU A 200 13.58 -6.13 -20.81
N LEU A 201 13.82 -7.04 -19.85
CA LEU A 201 14.75 -8.16 -20.03
C LEU A 201 14.31 -9.15 -21.13
N THR A 202 12.99 -9.27 -21.38
CA THR A 202 12.43 -10.22 -22.33
C THR A 202 12.22 -9.61 -23.72
N HIS A 203 11.78 -8.36 -23.76
CA HIS A 203 11.35 -7.69 -25.00
C HIS A 203 12.18 -6.44 -25.34
N GLY A 204 13.00 -5.94 -24.40
CA GLY A 204 13.73 -4.66 -24.52
C GLY A 204 12.83 -3.43 -24.51
N SER A 205 11.51 -3.59 -24.72
CA SER A 205 10.51 -2.54 -24.76
C SER A 205 9.35 -2.86 -23.85
N LEU A 206 8.92 -1.89 -23.06
CA LEU A 206 7.76 -2.03 -22.19
C LEU A 206 6.46 -2.03 -22.97
N ILE A 207 6.37 -1.21 -24.02
CA ILE A 207 5.21 -1.14 -24.92
C ILE A 207 5.04 -2.48 -25.63
N ALA A 208 6.10 -2.99 -26.27
CA ALA A 208 6.06 -4.29 -26.92
C ALA A 208 5.76 -5.44 -25.94
N GLY A 209 6.29 -5.39 -24.72
CA GLY A 209 5.99 -6.37 -23.68
C GLY A 209 4.53 -6.37 -23.23
N LEU A 210 3.89 -5.19 -23.13
CA LEU A 210 2.46 -5.08 -22.84
C LEU A 210 1.60 -5.60 -23.99
N GLU A 211 1.96 -5.31 -25.23
CA GLU A 211 1.29 -5.82 -26.42
C GLU A 211 1.38 -7.35 -26.49
N ALA A 212 2.57 -7.92 -26.28
CA ALA A 212 2.79 -9.37 -26.23
C ALA A 212 1.95 -10.05 -25.15
N ARG A 213 1.91 -9.47 -23.93
CA ARG A 213 1.08 -9.98 -22.83
C ARG A 213 -0.40 -9.97 -23.21
N ARG A 214 -0.91 -8.89 -23.78
CA ARG A 214 -2.29 -8.78 -24.22
C ARG A 214 -2.66 -9.77 -25.33
N ALA A 215 -1.74 -10.00 -26.25
CA ALA A 215 -1.92 -11.02 -27.29
C ALA A 215 -2.02 -12.43 -26.69
N ALA A 216 -1.21 -12.74 -25.68
CA ALA A 216 -1.26 -14.01 -24.96
C ALA A 216 -2.57 -14.21 -24.17
N GLU A 217 -3.18 -13.14 -23.68
CA GLU A 217 -4.49 -13.15 -22.98
C GLU A 217 -5.68 -13.31 -23.97
N ASN A 218 -5.44 -13.54 -25.28
CA ASN A 218 -6.44 -13.72 -26.32
C ASN A 218 -7.50 -12.61 -26.39
N GLY A 219 -7.13 -11.38 -26.04
CA GLY A 219 -8.05 -10.23 -26.04
C GLY A 219 -9.18 -10.32 -25.01
N ALA A 220 -9.06 -11.21 -24.03
CA ALA A 220 -10.04 -11.28 -22.95
C ALA A 220 -10.17 -9.89 -22.29
N ALA A 221 -11.39 -9.47 -22.03
CA ALA A 221 -11.62 -8.22 -21.30
C ALA A 221 -10.94 -8.31 -19.94
N PRO A 222 -10.10 -7.33 -19.58
CA PRO A 222 -9.44 -7.35 -18.28
C PRO A 222 -10.49 -7.39 -17.17
N GLY A 223 -10.34 -8.30 -16.23
CA GLY A 223 -11.14 -8.32 -15.03
C GLY A 223 -10.96 -7.03 -14.22
N ALA A 224 -11.82 -6.80 -13.24
CA ALA A 224 -11.68 -5.63 -12.36
C ALA A 224 -10.30 -5.60 -11.71
N ILE A 225 -9.67 -4.42 -11.74
CA ILE A 225 -8.30 -4.24 -11.24
C ILE A 225 -8.23 -4.40 -9.73
N PHE A 226 -9.27 -3.92 -9.03
CA PHE A 226 -9.31 -4.00 -7.58
C PHE A 226 -10.50 -4.82 -7.09
N THR A 227 -10.23 -5.60 -6.06
CA THR A 227 -11.25 -6.32 -5.28
C THR A 227 -11.25 -5.77 -3.86
N SER A 228 -12.42 -5.77 -3.24
CA SER A 228 -12.61 -5.39 -1.84
C SER A 228 -13.76 -6.16 -1.21
N LEU A 229 -14.15 -5.78 0.01
CA LEU A 229 -15.32 -6.31 0.70
C LEU A 229 -16.39 -5.22 0.84
N ARG A 230 -17.65 -5.56 0.64
CA ARG A 230 -18.79 -4.63 0.75
C ARG A 230 -18.84 -3.94 2.11
N SER A 231 -18.73 -4.71 3.18
CA SER A 231 -18.69 -4.22 4.56
C SER A 231 -17.34 -3.66 5.00
N GLY A 232 -16.36 -3.56 4.07
CA GLY A 232 -15.01 -3.08 4.34
C GLY A 232 -14.04 -4.16 4.74
N LEU A 233 -12.74 -3.84 4.62
CA LEU A 233 -11.64 -4.77 4.92
C LEU A 233 -11.59 -5.16 6.41
N GLY A 234 -12.20 -4.38 7.30
CA GLY A 234 -12.38 -4.74 8.70
C GLY A 234 -13.08 -6.08 8.89
N ALA A 235 -13.98 -6.48 7.96
CA ALA A 235 -14.62 -7.78 8.01
C ALA A 235 -13.63 -8.95 7.90
N LEU A 236 -12.54 -8.78 7.14
CA LEU A 236 -11.47 -9.78 7.08
C LEU A 236 -10.77 -9.93 8.44
N VAL A 237 -10.48 -8.81 9.11
CA VAL A 237 -9.90 -8.79 10.46
C VAL A 237 -10.84 -9.44 11.47
N GLU A 238 -12.12 -9.11 11.43
CA GLU A 238 -13.18 -9.67 12.29
C GLU A 238 -13.29 -11.19 12.13
N ARG A 239 -13.29 -11.68 10.88
CA ARG A 239 -13.37 -13.12 10.58
C ARG A 239 -12.10 -13.88 10.98
N LEU A 240 -10.91 -13.33 10.73
CA LEU A 240 -9.66 -13.90 11.23
C LEU A 240 -9.69 -14.03 12.75
N THR A 241 -10.04 -12.94 13.43
CA THR A 241 -10.10 -12.89 14.89
C THR A 241 -11.08 -13.92 15.47
N ALA A 242 -12.26 -14.06 14.88
CA ALA A 242 -13.27 -15.03 15.31
C ALA A 242 -12.83 -16.49 15.14
N ASN A 243 -11.85 -16.76 14.27
CA ASN A 243 -11.32 -18.10 14.01
C ASN A 243 -10.00 -18.39 14.76
N ILE A 244 -9.53 -17.45 15.59
CA ILE A 244 -8.38 -17.63 16.49
C ILE A 244 -8.91 -17.84 17.92
N PRO A 245 -8.39 -18.80 18.69
CA PRO A 245 -8.78 -18.96 20.09
C PRO A 245 -8.59 -17.66 20.89
N ALA A 246 -9.64 -17.19 21.54
CA ALA A 246 -9.60 -15.90 22.27
C ALA A 246 -8.46 -15.83 23.31
N GLY A 247 -8.13 -16.96 23.94
CA GLY A 247 -7.03 -17.09 24.88
C GLY A 247 -5.64 -16.84 24.28
N TRP A 248 -5.50 -16.86 22.96
CA TRP A 248 -4.24 -16.58 22.27
C TRP A 248 -3.99 -15.09 22.04
N LEU A 249 -5.00 -14.24 22.14
CA LEU A 249 -4.91 -12.82 21.83
C LEU A 249 -4.53 -12.00 23.09
N ARG A 250 -3.47 -11.23 23.01
CA ARG A 250 -2.95 -10.35 24.06
C ARG A 250 -2.90 -8.91 23.53
N LEU A 251 -4.03 -8.20 23.61
CA LEU A 251 -4.10 -6.77 23.30
C LEU A 251 -3.46 -5.92 24.41
N ASN A 252 -3.14 -4.67 24.09
CA ASN A 252 -2.49 -3.73 25.00
C ASN A 252 -1.21 -4.33 25.63
N THR A 253 -0.49 -5.16 24.87
CA THR A 253 0.68 -5.88 25.35
C THR A 253 1.84 -5.69 24.37
N SER A 254 2.71 -4.74 24.68
CA SER A 254 3.89 -4.46 23.86
C SER A 254 5.00 -5.47 24.16
N VAL A 255 5.53 -6.08 23.12
CA VAL A 255 6.77 -6.85 23.21
C VAL A 255 7.94 -5.86 23.20
N THR A 256 8.78 -5.93 24.22
CA THR A 256 9.92 -5.03 24.42
C THR A 256 11.26 -5.66 24.14
N GLY A 257 11.30 -6.98 23.96
CA GLY A 257 12.51 -7.71 23.61
C GLY A 257 12.24 -9.18 23.37
N ILE A 258 13.12 -9.76 22.57
CA ILE A 258 13.23 -11.20 22.33
C ILE A 258 14.68 -11.61 22.64
N ALA A 259 14.89 -12.80 23.16
CA ALA A 259 16.21 -13.31 23.50
C ALA A 259 16.23 -14.83 23.33
N HIS A 260 17.42 -15.40 23.06
CA HIS A 260 17.61 -16.84 23.14
C HIS A 260 17.55 -17.33 24.58
N ALA A 261 16.84 -18.44 24.78
CA ALA A 261 16.92 -19.17 26.05
C ALA A 261 18.29 -19.85 26.18
N LYS A 262 18.70 -20.15 27.41
CA LYS A 262 19.89 -20.93 27.68
C LYS A 262 19.71 -22.36 27.20
N GLU A 263 20.85 -23.06 26.94
CA GLU A 263 20.87 -24.45 26.47
C GLU A 263 19.91 -25.37 27.24
N GLY A 264 19.10 -26.15 26.50
CA GLY A 264 18.19 -27.17 27.03
C GLY A 264 16.77 -26.76 27.34
N GLY A 265 16.39 -25.48 27.11
CA GLY A 265 15.03 -24.95 27.27
C GLY A 265 14.36 -24.55 25.96
N PRO A 266 13.13 -23.97 26.02
CA PRO A 266 12.49 -23.32 24.89
C PRO A 266 13.45 -22.31 24.25
N ARG A 267 13.40 -22.21 22.92
CA ARG A 267 14.44 -21.46 22.16
C ARG A 267 14.39 -19.95 22.35
N TRP A 268 13.22 -19.39 22.75
CA TRP A 268 12.97 -17.97 22.77
C TRP A 268 12.31 -17.52 24.07
N ILE A 269 12.79 -16.41 24.60
CA ILE A 269 12.16 -15.65 25.71
C ILE A 269 11.60 -14.37 25.12
N VAL A 270 10.30 -14.13 25.27
CA VAL A 270 9.62 -12.91 24.87
C VAL A 270 9.32 -12.07 26.09
N SER A 271 9.83 -10.85 26.11
CA SER A 271 9.61 -9.86 27.18
C SER A 271 8.50 -8.90 26.79
N THR A 272 7.54 -8.69 27.67
CA THR A 272 6.36 -7.86 27.42
C THR A 272 6.15 -6.80 28.49
N VAL A 273 5.42 -5.76 28.12
CA VAL A 273 4.91 -4.73 29.04
C VAL A 273 3.46 -4.39 28.67
N ASN A 274 2.61 -4.27 29.69
CA ASN A 274 1.22 -3.81 29.53
C ASN A 274 1.03 -2.35 30.00
N PRO A 275 -0.13 -1.70 29.82
CA PRO A 275 -0.38 -0.31 30.21
C PRO A 275 -0.15 -0.03 31.70
N GLY A 276 -0.33 -1.02 32.57
CA GLY A 276 -0.01 -0.95 33.99
C GLY A 276 1.49 -1.06 34.29
N LYS A 277 2.36 -0.99 33.26
CA LYS A 277 3.83 -1.14 33.35
C LYS A 277 4.28 -2.45 34.00
N ARG A 278 3.42 -3.46 34.03
CA ARG A 278 3.78 -4.80 34.46
C ARG A 278 4.59 -5.46 33.37
N ARG A 279 5.80 -5.91 33.73
CA ARG A 279 6.68 -6.68 32.86
C ARG A 279 6.44 -8.16 33.09
N ALA A 280 6.46 -8.93 32.01
CA ALA A 280 6.41 -10.39 32.04
C ALA A 280 7.37 -10.94 31.01
N THR A 281 7.83 -12.16 31.24
CA THR A 281 8.60 -12.94 30.29
C THR A 281 7.91 -14.27 30.11
N GLU A 282 7.80 -14.72 28.85
CA GLU A 282 7.24 -16.02 28.49
C GLU A 282 8.16 -16.73 27.52
N GLU A 283 8.14 -18.06 27.55
CA GLU A 283 8.99 -18.90 26.75
C GLU A 283 8.23 -19.48 25.56
N PHE A 284 8.91 -19.56 24.39
CA PHE A 284 8.34 -20.01 23.13
C PHE A 284 9.34 -20.85 22.33
N ASP A 285 8.83 -21.78 21.55
CA ASP A 285 9.64 -22.59 20.63
C ASP A 285 9.95 -21.82 19.34
N ALA A 286 9.09 -20.89 18.95
CA ALA A 286 9.28 -20.05 17.77
C ALA A 286 8.68 -18.63 17.97
N VAL A 287 9.21 -17.68 17.21
CA VAL A 287 8.77 -16.27 17.19
C VAL A 287 8.55 -15.81 15.76
N LEU A 288 7.35 -15.32 15.46
CA LEU A 288 7.00 -14.66 14.21
C LEU A 288 6.89 -13.16 14.48
N VAL A 289 7.80 -12.36 13.95
CA VAL A 289 7.80 -10.89 14.10
C VAL A 289 7.04 -10.28 12.92
N ALA A 290 5.82 -9.80 13.17
CA ALA A 290 4.90 -9.25 12.18
C ALA A 290 4.58 -7.76 12.46
N THR A 291 5.59 -7.01 12.88
CA THR A 291 5.46 -5.59 13.28
C THR A 291 5.87 -4.63 12.17
N ALA A 292 5.62 -3.33 12.36
CA ALA A 292 6.23 -2.29 11.55
C ALA A 292 7.77 -2.34 11.64
N VAL A 293 8.44 -1.84 10.60
CA VAL A 293 9.90 -1.97 10.42
C VAL A 293 10.73 -1.47 11.60
N ASP A 294 10.34 -0.36 12.23
CA ASP A 294 11.10 0.21 13.35
C ASP A 294 10.99 -0.65 14.62
N ALA A 295 9.81 -1.23 14.86
CA ALA A 295 9.62 -2.17 15.97
C ALA A 295 10.39 -3.48 15.72
N ALA A 296 10.35 -4.01 14.48
CA ALA A 296 11.14 -5.17 14.10
C ALA A 296 12.64 -4.91 14.31
N ARG A 297 13.14 -3.75 13.86
CA ARG A 297 14.53 -3.34 14.08
C ARG A 297 14.88 -3.29 15.56
N GLY A 298 14.03 -2.68 16.39
CA GLY A 298 14.26 -2.60 17.83
C GLY A 298 14.34 -3.98 18.51
N LEU A 299 13.55 -4.95 18.05
CA LEU A 299 13.58 -6.32 18.57
C LEU A 299 14.81 -7.10 18.10
N LEU A 300 15.27 -6.87 16.87
CA LEU A 300 16.41 -7.57 16.28
C LEU A 300 17.77 -7.03 16.75
N THR A 301 17.90 -5.72 16.93
CA THR A 301 19.19 -5.09 17.26
C THR A 301 19.94 -5.76 18.43
N PRO A 302 19.30 -6.18 19.53
CA PRO A 302 20.01 -6.82 20.63
C PRO A 302 20.50 -8.25 20.35
N ILE A 303 19.91 -8.96 19.37
CA ILE A 303 20.15 -10.38 19.12
C ILE A 303 20.82 -10.65 17.76
N ALA A 304 20.63 -9.77 16.81
CA ALA A 304 21.15 -9.86 15.45
C ALA A 304 21.31 -8.44 14.85
N PRO A 305 22.27 -7.65 15.34
CA PRO A 305 22.43 -6.25 14.90
C PRO A 305 22.67 -6.13 13.39
N GLU A 306 23.45 -7.01 12.80
CA GLU A 306 23.70 -7.03 11.35
C GLU A 306 22.42 -7.28 10.54
N ALA A 307 21.54 -8.17 11.00
CA ALA A 307 20.23 -8.40 10.39
C ALA A 307 19.31 -7.16 10.55
N ALA A 308 19.35 -6.50 11.70
CA ALA A 308 18.58 -5.28 11.96
C ALA A 308 18.96 -4.11 11.02
N GLU A 309 20.23 -4.02 10.63
CA GLU A 309 20.74 -2.99 9.69
C GLU A 309 20.25 -3.23 8.25
N LEU A 310 19.96 -4.48 7.87
CA LEU A 310 19.44 -4.82 6.54
C LEU A 310 17.96 -4.45 6.35
N LEU A 311 17.21 -4.21 7.43
CA LEU A 311 15.83 -3.71 7.33
C LEU A 311 15.77 -2.34 6.66
N PRO A 312 14.70 -2.01 5.91
CA PRO A 312 14.53 -0.71 5.29
C PRO A 312 14.78 0.44 6.27
N ALA A 313 15.77 1.27 6.02
CA ALA A 313 16.17 2.37 6.92
C ALA A 313 15.09 3.46 7.00
N GLU A 314 14.34 3.64 5.91
CA GLU A 314 13.32 4.64 5.79
C GLU A 314 11.93 4.02 5.68
N ALA A 315 10.96 4.70 6.28
CA ALA A 315 9.55 4.42 6.13
C ALA A 315 8.77 5.72 6.07
N SER A 316 7.83 5.81 5.15
CA SER A 316 6.98 6.99 4.99
C SER A 316 5.82 6.97 5.97
N SER A 317 5.50 8.16 6.49
CA SER A 317 4.26 8.41 7.22
C SER A 317 3.14 8.79 6.25
N ALA A 318 1.91 8.52 6.67
CA ALA A 318 0.72 9.00 5.98
C ALA A 318 -0.30 9.59 6.96
N VAL A 319 -1.02 10.62 6.50
CA VAL A 319 -2.25 11.09 7.14
C VAL A 319 -3.38 10.95 6.13
N LEU A 320 -4.46 10.33 6.56
CA LEU A 320 -5.67 10.14 5.78
C LEU A 320 -6.80 10.95 6.40
N VAL A 321 -7.54 11.66 5.57
CA VAL A 321 -8.78 12.33 5.94
C VAL A 321 -9.88 11.88 5.01
N ALA A 322 -10.90 11.22 5.54
CA ALA A 322 -12.09 10.86 4.78
C ALA A 322 -13.24 11.83 5.10
N PHE A 323 -13.91 12.29 4.06
CA PHE A 323 -15.12 13.10 4.15
C PHE A 323 -16.28 12.36 3.50
N CYS A 324 -17.39 12.28 4.23
CA CYS A 324 -18.65 11.75 3.76
C CYS A 324 -19.68 12.88 3.67
N PHE A 325 -20.37 12.98 2.53
CA PHE A 325 -21.39 13.98 2.27
C PHE A 325 -22.71 13.29 1.95
N ALA A 326 -23.80 13.79 2.53
CA ALA A 326 -25.13 13.22 2.30
C ALA A 326 -25.62 13.43 0.87
N GLU A 327 -25.20 14.53 0.22
CA GLU A 327 -25.65 14.93 -1.10
C GLU A 327 -24.47 15.02 -2.08
N ALA A 328 -24.30 14.01 -2.94
CA ALA A 328 -23.24 13.98 -3.95
C ALA A 328 -23.27 15.17 -4.91
N ALA A 329 -24.48 15.66 -5.26
CA ALA A 329 -24.67 16.78 -6.18
C ALA A 329 -24.04 18.10 -5.68
N ARG A 330 -23.81 18.22 -4.38
CA ARG A 330 -23.19 19.42 -3.78
C ARG A 330 -21.66 19.37 -3.78
N VAL A 331 -21.06 18.23 -4.15
CA VAL A 331 -19.61 18.04 -4.25
C VAL A 331 -19.29 17.52 -5.64
N LEU A 332 -19.01 18.43 -6.56
CA LEU A 332 -18.73 18.07 -7.95
C LEU A 332 -17.37 17.43 -8.07
N LEU A 333 -17.34 16.17 -8.50
CA LEU A 333 -16.12 15.42 -8.82
C LEU A 333 -16.09 15.07 -10.30
N PRO A 334 -14.93 15.08 -10.95
CA PRO A 334 -14.81 14.45 -12.26
C PRO A 334 -15.05 12.94 -12.14
N GLN A 335 -15.47 12.31 -13.24
CA GLN A 335 -15.61 10.87 -13.29
C GLN A 335 -14.25 10.19 -13.13
N GLY A 336 -14.13 9.24 -12.20
CA GLY A 336 -12.87 8.53 -11.99
C GLY A 336 -12.69 7.98 -10.59
N PHE A 337 -11.51 7.40 -10.34
CA PHE A 337 -11.17 6.85 -9.04
C PHE A 337 -10.51 7.86 -8.10
N GLY A 338 -10.08 8.99 -8.65
CA GLY A 338 -9.42 10.01 -7.86
C GLY A 338 -8.38 10.80 -8.65
N PHE A 339 -7.61 11.59 -7.92
CA PHE A 339 -6.50 12.34 -8.48
C PHE A 339 -5.23 12.19 -7.66
N LEU A 340 -4.11 12.44 -8.32
CA LEU A 340 -2.77 12.49 -7.76
C LEU A 340 -2.21 13.90 -7.93
N VAL A 341 -1.39 14.31 -6.96
CA VAL A 341 -0.69 15.59 -7.00
C VAL A 341 0.79 15.30 -7.17
N PRO A 342 1.42 15.72 -8.29
CA PRO A 342 2.85 15.53 -8.49
C PRO A 342 3.65 16.19 -7.38
N PRO A 343 4.74 15.55 -6.89
CA PRO A 343 5.66 16.19 -5.98
C PRO A 343 6.26 17.44 -6.68
N ASN A 344 6.28 18.56 -5.99
CA ASN A 344 6.73 19.88 -6.48
C ASN A 344 5.83 20.53 -7.52
N GLY A 345 4.52 20.15 -7.49
CA GLY A 345 3.52 20.59 -8.44
C GLY A 345 4.18 20.92 -9.77
N ALA A 346 4.23 20.03 -10.76
CA ALA A 346 4.90 20.26 -12.04
C ALA A 346 4.36 21.54 -12.72
N CYS A 347 4.36 22.61 -11.98
CA CYS A 347 4.05 23.96 -12.38
C CYS A 347 5.27 24.57 -12.99
N ALA A 348 5.06 25.21 -14.13
CA ALA A 348 5.99 26.15 -14.70
C ALA A 348 6.58 27.07 -13.63
N LYS A 349 7.70 27.68 -13.94
CA LYS A 349 8.57 28.52 -13.10
C LYS A 349 7.90 29.66 -12.29
N ASP A 350 6.59 29.83 -12.42
CA ASP A 350 5.76 30.69 -11.57
C ASP A 350 5.18 29.88 -10.41
N ALA A 351 6.09 29.26 -9.70
CA ALA A 351 5.83 28.37 -8.58
C ALA A 351 4.89 29.04 -7.58
N LEU A 352 3.70 28.46 -7.46
CA LEU A 352 3.00 28.49 -6.19
C LEU A 352 3.96 27.99 -5.11
N ASP A 353 4.04 28.73 -4.00
CA ASP A 353 4.79 28.35 -2.82
C ASP A 353 4.63 26.82 -2.60
N PRO A 354 5.70 26.03 -2.43
CA PRO A 354 5.61 24.62 -2.07
C PRO A 354 4.72 24.34 -0.86
N ALA A 355 4.45 25.36 -0.05
CA ALA A 355 3.45 25.34 1.02
C ALA A 355 1.98 25.24 0.51
N GLU A 356 1.72 25.48 -0.77
CA GLU A 356 0.34 25.61 -1.26
C GLU A 356 -0.38 24.29 -1.56
N THR A 357 0.31 23.16 -1.75
CA THR A 357 -0.36 21.87 -1.97
C THR A 357 0.28 20.79 -1.14
N LEU A 358 -0.38 20.45 -0.05
CA LEU A 358 0.07 19.41 0.87
C LEU A 358 -0.45 18.02 0.49
N LEU A 359 -1.54 17.96 -0.29
CA LEU A 359 -2.14 16.71 -0.72
C LEU A 359 -1.20 15.91 -1.64
N LEU A 360 -1.12 14.62 -1.37
CA LEU A 360 -0.47 13.64 -2.24
C LEU A 360 -1.47 13.05 -3.24
N ALA A 361 -2.67 12.75 -2.78
CA ALA A 361 -3.71 12.09 -3.56
C ALA A 361 -5.10 12.30 -2.96
N CYS A 362 -6.13 12.05 -3.76
CA CYS A 362 -7.49 11.88 -3.30
C CYS A 362 -8.15 10.71 -4.03
N THR A 363 -8.91 9.86 -3.32
CA THR A 363 -9.74 8.83 -3.94
C THR A 363 -11.22 9.18 -3.86
N PHE A 364 -11.98 8.83 -4.90
CA PHE A 364 -13.42 9.00 -4.99
C PHE A 364 -14.08 7.65 -4.72
N THR A 365 -14.32 7.35 -3.44
CA THR A 365 -14.74 6.02 -2.99
C THR A 365 -16.08 5.61 -3.58
N ASP A 366 -17.05 6.54 -3.67
CA ASP A 366 -18.38 6.30 -4.24
C ASP A 366 -18.33 5.92 -5.74
N GLN A 367 -17.34 6.42 -6.48
CA GLN A 367 -17.15 6.05 -7.89
C GLN A 367 -16.37 4.76 -8.07
N LYS A 368 -15.45 4.45 -7.15
CA LYS A 368 -14.66 3.22 -7.20
C LYS A 368 -15.42 2.00 -6.65
N PHE A 369 -16.15 2.18 -5.55
CA PHE A 369 -16.92 1.16 -4.83
C PHE A 369 -18.27 1.74 -4.37
N ALA A 370 -19.24 1.81 -5.27
CA ALA A 370 -20.54 2.43 -5.01
C ALA A 370 -21.29 1.83 -3.80
N GLN A 371 -21.02 0.57 -3.47
CA GLN A 371 -21.67 -0.15 -2.37
C GLN A 371 -21.27 0.38 -0.98
N ARG A 372 -20.28 1.28 -0.89
CA ARG A 372 -19.75 1.81 0.38
C ARG A 372 -20.36 3.13 0.82
N VAL A 373 -21.26 3.67 0.05
CA VAL A 373 -21.95 4.92 0.36
C VAL A 373 -23.47 4.74 0.26
N PRO A 374 -24.27 5.46 1.05
CA PRO A 374 -25.71 5.46 0.88
C PRO A 374 -26.10 6.08 -0.47
N VAL A 375 -27.30 5.76 -0.95
CA VAL A 375 -27.84 6.31 -2.20
C VAL A 375 -27.82 7.84 -2.17
N GLY A 376 -27.21 8.44 -3.19
CA GLY A 376 -27.04 9.89 -3.28
C GLY A 376 -25.91 10.46 -2.43
N GLY A 377 -25.22 9.63 -1.65
CA GLY A 377 -24.06 10.04 -0.86
C GLY A 377 -22.77 10.16 -1.68
N ARG A 378 -21.78 10.80 -1.09
CA ARG A 378 -20.42 10.93 -1.65
C ARG A 378 -19.36 10.70 -0.59
N GLN A 379 -18.28 10.01 -0.96
CA GLN A 379 -17.15 9.79 -0.08
C GLN A 379 -15.84 10.06 -0.82
N VAL A 380 -15.02 10.93 -0.23
CA VAL A 380 -13.67 11.21 -0.71
C VAL A 380 -12.66 10.95 0.40
N ARG A 381 -11.48 10.45 0.03
CA ARG A 381 -10.38 10.20 0.94
C ARG A 381 -9.16 10.97 0.46
N ALA A 382 -8.73 11.94 1.25
CA ALA A 382 -7.56 12.78 1.02
C ALA A 382 -6.34 12.18 1.72
N PHE A 383 -5.21 12.14 1.04
CA PHE A 383 -3.97 11.55 1.54
C PHE A 383 -2.86 12.60 1.56
N PHE A 384 -2.14 12.62 2.66
CA PHE A 384 -0.91 13.39 2.85
C PHE A 384 0.22 12.41 3.11
N GLY A 385 1.37 12.65 2.52
CA GLY A 385 2.55 11.78 2.64
C GLY A 385 3.81 12.55 2.97
N GLY A 386 4.88 11.83 3.33
CA GLY A 386 6.20 12.39 3.57
C GLY A 386 6.21 13.55 4.59
N ALA A 387 6.93 14.62 4.31
CA ALA A 387 7.08 15.77 5.19
C ALA A 387 5.75 16.45 5.56
N ALA A 388 4.75 16.44 4.66
CA ALA A 388 3.42 16.96 4.94
C ALA A 388 2.71 16.12 6.02
N ALA A 389 2.78 14.79 5.92
CA ALA A 389 2.23 13.90 6.92
C ALA A 389 2.91 14.05 8.28
N ASP A 390 4.23 14.17 8.32
CA ASP A 390 5.01 14.35 9.55
C ASP A 390 4.67 15.69 10.24
N ARG A 391 4.42 16.75 9.47
CA ARG A 391 3.95 18.03 9.98
C ARG A 391 2.53 17.93 10.54
N LEU A 392 1.60 17.37 9.76
CA LEU A 392 0.20 17.23 10.15
C LEU A 392 0.00 16.26 11.31
N ALA A 393 0.88 15.27 11.49
CA ALA A 393 0.80 14.35 12.62
C ALA A 393 0.84 15.05 13.98
N LYS A 394 1.36 16.29 14.04
CA LYS A 394 1.45 17.14 15.25
C LYS A 394 0.21 18.01 15.50
N CYS A 395 -0.68 18.11 14.49
CA CYS A 395 -1.90 18.91 14.54
C CYS A 395 -3.07 18.13 15.16
N GLY A 396 -4.08 18.84 15.63
CA GLY A 396 -5.36 18.26 16.07
C GLY A 396 -6.17 17.71 14.88
N ASN A 397 -7.13 16.82 15.14
CA ASN A 397 -7.96 16.23 14.08
C ASN A 397 -8.76 17.30 13.32
N ASP A 398 -9.34 18.27 14.04
CA ASP A 398 -10.13 19.33 13.44
C ASP A 398 -9.30 20.24 12.53
N GLU A 399 -8.07 20.54 12.94
CA GLU A 399 -7.12 21.31 12.14
C GLU A 399 -6.71 20.56 10.86
N ILE A 400 -6.39 19.28 10.98
CA ILE A 400 -6.08 18.43 9.81
C ILE A 400 -7.27 18.37 8.85
N ALA A 401 -8.49 18.18 9.38
CA ALA A 401 -9.69 18.13 8.58
C ALA A 401 -9.97 19.47 7.88
N ALA A 402 -9.74 20.58 8.56
CA ALA A 402 -9.89 21.92 7.96
C ALA A 402 -8.90 22.14 6.81
N ILE A 403 -7.64 21.80 7.00
CA ILE A 403 -6.60 21.87 5.96
C ILE A 403 -6.98 20.99 4.77
N ALA A 404 -7.34 19.72 5.01
CA ALA A 404 -7.73 18.78 3.95
C ALA A 404 -8.94 19.29 3.15
N ARG A 405 -9.95 19.87 3.83
CA ARG A 405 -11.14 20.40 3.18
C ARG A 405 -10.83 21.64 2.32
N LEU A 406 -9.92 22.49 2.77
CA LEU A 406 -9.48 23.66 2.01
C LEU A 406 -8.70 23.24 0.76
N GLU A 407 -7.76 22.31 0.89
CA GLU A 407 -6.97 21.77 -0.22
C GLU A 407 -7.88 21.13 -1.29
N LEU A 408 -8.81 20.28 -0.86
CA LEU A 408 -9.80 19.68 -1.76
C LEU A 408 -10.66 20.72 -2.45
N ALA A 409 -11.17 21.72 -1.71
CA ALA A 409 -11.96 22.81 -2.28
C ALA A 409 -11.18 23.55 -3.37
N ARG A 410 -9.91 23.87 -3.12
CA ARG A 410 -9.06 24.55 -4.08
C ARG A 410 -8.89 23.76 -5.38
N ILE A 411 -8.57 22.47 -5.27
CA ILE A 411 -8.33 21.61 -6.44
C ILE A 411 -9.63 21.38 -7.23
N LEU A 412 -10.72 21.04 -6.56
CA LEU A 412 -11.99 20.74 -7.21
C LEU A 412 -12.64 21.98 -7.83
N ASN A 413 -12.60 23.14 -7.16
CA ASN A 413 -13.12 24.38 -7.71
C ASN A 413 -12.32 24.84 -8.94
N SER A 414 -11.02 24.68 -8.91
CA SER A 414 -10.15 24.97 -10.06
C SER A 414 -10.55 24.12 -11.29
N HIS A 415 -10.80 22.83 -11.08
CA HIS A 415 -11.25 21.93 -12.15
C HIS A 415 -12.64 22.32 -12.68
N ASN A 416 -13.58 22.63 -11.80
CA ASN A 416 -14.96 22.92 -12.15
C ASN A 416 -15.21 24.36 -12.63
N HIS A 417 -14.15 25.17 -12.78
CA HIS A 417 -14.23 26.59 -13.14
C HIS A 417 -15.15 27.44 -12.22
N VAL A 418 -15.28 27.04 -10.95
CA VAL A 418 -16.12 27.72 -9.94
C VAL A 418 -15.34 28.85 -9.23
N LEU A 419 -14.16 29.19 -9.72
CA LEU A 419 -13.34 30.26 -9.14
C LEU A 419 -13.94 31.63 -9.52
N THR A 420 -14.85 32.11 -8.68
CA THR A 420 -15.52 33.43 -8.83
C THR A 420 -14.92 34.52 -7.94
N GLY A 421 -13.79 34.22 -7.26
CA GLY A 421 -13.16 35.16 -6.31
C GLY A 421 -11.76 34.75 -5.87
N PRO A 422 -11.14 35.56 -4.99
CA PRO A 422 -9.77 35.33 -4.52
C PRO A 422 -9.63 34.09 -3.59
N ALA A 423 -10.72 33.55 -3.09
CA ALA A 423 -10.75 32.36 -2.24
C ALA A 423 -11.59 31.24 -2.88
N PRO A 424 -11.20 29.96 -2.70
CA PRO A 424 -11.99 28.83 -3.18
C PRO A 424 -13.35 28.77 -2.48
N THR A 425 -14.42 28.41 -3.21
CA THR A 425 -15.73 28.13 -2.62
C THR A 425 -15.60 26.95 -1.67
N PRO A 426 -15.96 27.07 -0.39
CA PRO A 426 -15.84 25.99 0.57
C PRO A 426 -16.68 24.78 0.15
N LEU A 427 -16.15 23.57 0.33
CA LEU A 427 -16.97 22.36 0.23
C LEU A 427 -18.05 22.38 1.33
N PRO A 428 -19.22 21.77 1.07
CA PRO A 428 -20.27 21.66 2.09
C PRO A 428 -19.74 20.97 3.35
N ALA A 429 -20.44 21.14 4.46
CA ALA A 429 -20.10 20.43 5.68
C ALA A 429 -20.29 18.92 5.48
N PRO A 430 -19.29 18.09 5.78
CA PRO A 430 -19.43 16.64 5.75
C PRO A 430 -20.33 16.16 6.90
N VAL A 431 -21.06 15.09 6.69
CA VAL A 431 -21.85 14.41 7.73
C VAL A 431 -21.00 13.49 8.60
N LEU A 432 -19.87 13.05 8.07
CA LEU A 432 -18.86 12.26 8.80
C LEU A 432 -17.47 12.69 8.33
N THR A 433 -16.57 12.88 9.27
CA THR A 433 -15.13 13.12 9.03
C THR A 433 -14.31 12.12 9.83
N VAL A 434 -13.40 11.43 9.16
CA VAL A 434 -12.49 10.48 9.80
C VAL A 434 -11.06 10.90 9.52
N VAL A 435 -10.26 11.08 10.56
CA VAL A 435 -8.82 11.39 10.45
C VAL A 435 -8.00 10.24 11.02
N ARG A 436 -7.00 9.78 10.28
CA ARG A 436 -6.05 8.76 10.74
C ARG A 436 -4.62 9.15 10.43
N ARG A 437 -3.74 8.79 11.34
CA ARG A 437 -2.29 8.97 11.22
C ARG A 437 -1.62 7.61 11.21
N TRP A 438 -0.79 7.38 10.23
CA TRP A 438 -0.02 6.16 10.04
C TRP A 438 1.47 6.50 10.04
N PRO A 439 2.08 6.68 11.23
CA PRO A 439 3.48 7.07 11.31
C PRO A 439 4.37 5.93 10.82
N ARG A 440 5.30 6.25 9.91
CA ARG A 440 6.34 5.33 9.42
C ARG A 440 5.82 3.93 9.08
N SER A 441 4.64 3.88 8.46
CA SER A 441 3.91 2.64 8.19
C SER A 441 4.26 1.98 6.86
N LEU A 442 4.94 2.71 5.97
CA LEU A 442 5.25 2.25 4.62
C LEU A 442 6.76 2.25 4.38
N PRO A 443 7.42 1.08 4.56
CA PRO A 443 8.85 0.92 4.34
C PRO A 443 9.23 1.27 2.90
N GLN A 444 10.37 1.94 2.72
CA GLN A 444 10.86 2.36 1.42
C GLN A 444 11.81 1.32 0.85
N TYR A 445 11.42 0.73 -0.26
CA TYR A 445 12.22 -0.25 -1.01
C TYR A 445 13.25 0.48 -1.86
N ALA A 446 14.33 0.92 -1.23
CA ALA A 446 15.42 1.62 -1.91
C ALA A 446 16.19 0.67 -2.84
N VAL A 447 16.91 1.23 -3.81
CA VAL A 447 17.80 0.48 -4.72
C VAL A 447 18.62 -0.55 -3.94
N GLY A 448 18.68 -1.79 -4.44
CA GLY A 448 19.30 -2.94 -3.77
C GLY A 448 18.42 -3.56 -2.66
N HIS A 449 17.12 -3.28 -2.64
CA HIS A 449 16.21 -3.83 -1.62
C HIS A 449 16.11 -5.36 -1.68
N LEU A 450 16.02 -5.94 -2.87
CA LEU A 450 15.86 -7.40 -3.00
C LEU A 450 17.09 -8.17 -2.49
N GLU A 451 18.28 -7.65 -2.78
CA GLU A 451 19.53 -8.21 -2.30
C GLU A 451 19.63 -8.12 -0.77
N ARG A 452 19.27 -6.96 -0.19
CA ARG A 452 19.25 -6.80 1.28
C ARG A 452 18.18 -7.67 1.93
N ALA A 453 17.02 -7.82 1.32
CA ALA A 453 15.98 -8.71 1.85
C ALA A 453 16.42 -10.18 1.85
N ALA A 454 17.06 -10.64 0.77
CA ALA A 454 17.59 -11.98 0.68
C ALA A 454 18.71 -12.25 1.73
N GLU A 455 19.62 -11.29 1.92
CA GLU A 455 20.64 -11.39 2.96
C GLU A 455 20.02 -11.36 4.35
N LEU A 456 19.03 -10.49 4.61
CA LEU A 456 18.31 -10.47 5.87
C LEU A 456 17.67 -11.83 6.17
N GLU A 457 17.01 -12.44 5.19
CA GLU A 457 16.42 -13.78 5.35
C GLU A 457 17.47 -14.84 5.64
N ALA A 458 18.63 -14.79 4.99
CA ALA A 458 19.74 -15.69 5.26
C ALA A 458 20.24 -15.54 6.70
N ARG A 459 20.44 -14.31 7.20
CA ARG A 459 20.84 -14.04 8.59
C ARG A 459 19.78 -14.48 9.60
N ILE A 460 18.51 -14.28 9.32
CA ILE A 460 17.41 -14.75 10.17
C ILE A 460 17.33 -16.29 10.20
N ALA A 461 17.65 -16.96 9.10
CA ALA A 461 17.68 -18.42 9.05
C ALA A 461 18.76 -19.05 9.98
N GLU A 462 19.81 -18.28 10.31
CA GLU A 462 20.82 -18.67 11.32
C GLU A 462 20.26 -18.64 12.77
N LEU A 463 19.05 -18.08 12.95
CA LEU A 463 18.35 -17.99 14.24
C LEU A 463 17.14 -18.95 14.25
N PRO A 464 17.32 -20.24 14.59
CA PRO A 464 16.27 -21.24 14.46
C PRO A 464 15.02 -20.88 15.26
N GLY A 465 13.85 -20.92 14.59
CA GLY A 465 12.57 -20.57 15.20
C GLY A 465 12.20 -19.10 15.08
N LEU A 466 13.08 -18.20 14.61
CA LEU A 466 12.74 -16.81 14.31
C LEU A 466 12.32 -16.66 12.85
N THR A 467 11.27 -15.87 12.60
CA THR A 467 10.82 -15.51 11.25
C THR A 467 10.32 -14.07 11.24
N LEU A 468 10.68 -13.34 10.19
CA LEU A 468 10.14 -11.98 9.96
C LEU A 468 8.97 -12.03 8.98
N LEU A 469 7.96 -11.24 9.25
CA LEU A 469 6.76 -11.04 8.44
C LEU A 469 6.47 -9.55 8.28
N GLY A 470 5.61 -9.23 7.33
CA GLY A 470 5.12 -7.86 7.15
C GLY A 470 5.65 -7.19 5.89
N ASN A 471 5.38 -5.91 5.78
CA ASN A 471 5.60 -5.13 4.56
C ASN A 471 7.05 -4.64 4.36
N SER A 472 8.01 -5.18 5.12
CA SER A 472 9.43 -4.78 5.03
C SER A 472 10.24 -5.63 4.05
N LEU A 473 9.69 -6.74 3.51
CA LEU A 473 10.42 -7.75 2.75
C LEU A 473 9.95 -7.87 1.29
N HIS A 474 8.82 -8.52 1.03
CA HIS A 474 8.44 -9.00 -0.30
C HIS A 474 7.20 -8.33 -0.89
N GLY A 475 6.81 -7.18 -0.41
CA GLY A 475 5.70 -6.40 -0.91
C GLY A 475 4.86 -5.76 0.19
N VAL A 476 4.22 -4.67 -0.17
CA VAL A 476 3.39 -3.87 0.76
C VAL A 476 1.89 -4.19 0.63
N GLY A 477 1.51 -4.96 -0.38
CA GLY A 477 0.12 -5.27 -0.67
C GLY A 477 -0.46 -6.37 0.22
N LEU A 478 -1.76 -6.28 0.54
CA LEU A 478 -2.47 -7.30 1.32
C LEU A 478 -2.23 -8.74 0.84
N PRO A 479 -2.33 -9.03 -0.46
CA PRO A 479 -2.12 -10.40 -0.94
C PRO A 479 -0.73 -10.94 -0.61
N ASP A 480 0.31 -10.11 -0.73
CA ASP A 480 1.69 -10.53 -0.45
C ASP A 480 1.88 -10.84 1.04
N LEU A 481 1.33 -9.96 1.91
CA LEU A 481 1.40 -10.16 3.37
C LEU A 481 0.68 -11.45 3.81
N ILE A 482 -0.47 -11.75 3.20
CA ILE A 482 -1.23 -12.97 3.47
C ILE A 482 -0.46 -14.20 2.99
N ARG A 483 0.08 -14.18 1.78
CA ARG A 483 0.91 -15.27 1.23
C ARG A 483 2.07 -15.62 2.15
N ASP A 484 2.83 -14.60 2.54
CA ASP A 484 4.05 -14.79 3.32
C ASP A 484 3.73 -15.25 4.75
N ALA A 485 2.68 -14.72 5.36
CA ALA A 485 2.20 -15.16 6.66
C ALA A 485 1.75 -16.63 6.65
N ARG A 486 1.00 -17.05 5.62
CA ARG A 486 0.59 -18.45 5.44
C ARG A 486 1.81 -19.37 5.31
N ARG A 487 2.78 -19.00 4.47
CA ARG A 487 4.01 -19.76 4.27
C ARG A 487 4.78 -19.95 5.57
N ALA A 488 4.98 -18.86 6.31
CA ALA A 488 5.74 -18.88 7.55
C ALA A 488 5.04 -19.68 8.67
N ALA A 489 3.74 -19.52 8.83
CA ALA A 489 2.98 -20.25 9.84
C ALA A 489 2.97 -21.76 9.58
N ARG A 490 2.80 -22.18 8.33
CA ARG A 490 2.90 -23.61 7.93
C ARG A 490 4.28 -24.17 8.20
N ALA A 491 5.34 -23.44 7.80
CA ALA A 491 6.72 -23.88 8.07
C ALA A 491 7.02 -23.99 9.58
N ALA A 492 6.49 -23.06 10.40
CA ALA A 492 6.62 -23.14 11.85
C ALA A 492 5.86 -24.35 12.43
N SER A 493 4.64 -24.62 11.97
CA SER A 493 3.81 -25.72 12.47
C SER A 493 4.31 -27.12 12.09
N LEU A 494 5.02 -27.26 10.96
CA LEU A 494 5.55 -28.55 10.49
C LEU A 494 6.81 -29.02 11.26
N ARG A 495 7.54 -28.10 11.90
CA ARG A 495 8.72 -28.43 12.73
C ARG A 495 8.40 -29.29 13.97
N THR A 496 7.14 -29.62 14.19
CA THR A 496 6.68 -30.48 15.29
C THR A 496 6.73 -31.97 14.97
N GLN A 497 7.05 -32.37 13.72
CA GLN A 497 6.99 -33.78 13.29
C GLN A 497 8.38 -34.47 13.25
N ASP A 498 9.44 -33.72 13.49
CA ASP A 498 10.82 -34.19 13.63
C ASP A 498 11.28 -34.07 15.10
#